data_c359f460fda47ca3b9c971a223f4a1ab
#
_entry.id   c359f460fda47ca3b9c971a223f4a1ab
#
_cell.length_a   1.000
_cell.length_b   1.000
_cell.length_c   1.000
_cell.angle_alpha   90.00
_cell.angle_beta   90.00
_cell.angle_gamma   90.00
#
_symmetry.space_group_name_H-M   'P 1'
#
loop_
_entity.id
_entity.type
_entity.pdbx_description
1 polymer ?
#
loop_
_entity_poly.entity_id
_entity_poly.type
_entity_poly.pdbx_seq_one_letter_code
_entity_poly.pdbx_strand_id
1 'polypeptide(L)'
;MRLSRIHSGPVLDFYTPDFSTQLELPLAGTAVSADFPSPAEEYIEITLGLNKELIKHPAATFYARVKGSSMIEAGIADGDLLIIDKALEPKNGDIAVCFIDGEFTLKRLALKEDSIYLMPANAEFKPIKITEENDFLVWGMLAFIIHKPR
;
A
#
# COMPACT_ATOMS: atom_id res chain seq x y z
N MET A 1 -2.09 3.50 16.77
CA MET A 1 -2.91 3.98 15.64
C MET A 1 -4.29 3.34 15.69
N ARG A 2 -5.30 4.15 15.61
CA ARG A 2 -6.69 3.69 15.65
C ARG A 2 -7.23 3.56 14.25
N LEU A 3 -7.86 2.42 13.94
CA LEU A 3 -8.45 2.16 12.63
C LEU A 3 -9.97 2.02 12.76
N SER A 4 -10.70 2.64 11.85
CA SER A 4 -12.14 2.48 11.71
C SER A 4 -12.43 1.81 10.38
N ARG A 5 -12.92 0.57 10.43
CA ARG A 5 -13.20 -0.19 9.22
C ARG A 5 -14.44 0.38 8.51
N ILE A 6 -14.29 0.71 7.23
CA ILE A 6 -15.35 1.27 6.39
C ILE A 6 -15.88 0.29 5.35
N HIS A 7 -15.12 -0.75 5.02
CA HIS A 7 -15.53 -1.76 4.05
C HIS A 7 -14.77 -3.05 4.28
N SER A 8 -15.43 -4.17 4.08
CA SER A 8 -14.81 -5.49 4.11
C SER A 8 -15.16 -6.23 2.83
N GLY A 9 -14.13 -6.70 2.13
CA GLY A 9 -14.26 -7.46 0.89
C GLY A 9 -13.47 -8.75 0.92
N PRO A 10 -13.50 -9.56 -0.17
CA PRO A 10 -12.79 -10.83 -0.22
C PRO A 10 -11.28 -10.71 -0.26
N VAL A 11 -10.73 -9.57 -0.71
CA VAL A 11 -9.28 -9.36 -0.88
C VAL A 11 -8.74 -8.30 0.08
N LEU A 12 -9.52 -7.24 0.34
CA LEU A 12 -9.09 -6.10 1.13
C LEU A 12 -10.15 -5.68 2.13
N ASP A 13 -9.71 -5.33 3.33
CA ASP A 13 -10.50 -4.57 4.29
C ASP A 13 -9.98 -3.15 4.32
N PHE A 14 -10.87 -2.17 4.20
CA PHE A 14 -10.52 -0.76 4.16
C PHE A 14 -10.80 -0.08 5.50
N TYR A 15 -9.93 0.85 5.88
CA TYR A 15 -10.01 1.61 7.11
C TYR A 15 -9.71 3.08 6.85
N THR A 16 -10.32 3.96 7.64
CA THR A 16 -9.91 5.36 7.69
C THR A 16 -8.81 5.52 8.72
N PRO A 17 -7.75 6.28 8.40
CA PRO A 17 -6.68 6.54 9.36
C PRO A 17 -7.13 7.50 10.46
N ASP A 18 -6.54 7.34 11.64
CA ASP A 18 -6.65 8.30 12.72
C ASP A 18 -5.38 9.15 12.73
N PHE A 19 -5.52 10.45 12.44
CA PHE A 19 -4.42 11.40 12.41
C PHE A 19 -4.28 12.20 13.70
N SER A 20 -5.10 11.92 14.71
CA SER A 20 -5.14 12.72 15.94
C SER A 20 -3.91 12.55 16.81
N THR A 21 -3.18 11.44 16.62
CA THR A 21 -1.99 11.14 17.41
C THR A 21 -0.73 11.45 16.62
N GLN A 22 0.17 12.21 17.23
CA GLN A 22 1.49 12.46 16.68
C GLN A 22 2.52 11.76 17.58
N LEU A 23 3.34 10.92 16.97
CA LEU A 23 4.44 10.26 17.64
C LEU A 23 5.68 10.45 16.79
N GLU A 24 6.61 11.26 17.26
CA GLU A 24 7.89 11.47 16.62
C GLU A 24 8.95 10.61 17.30
N LEU A 25 9.62 9.80 16.51
CA LEU A 25 10.67 8.92 16.99
C LEU A 25 12.03 9.38 16.45
N PRO A 26 13.10 9.16 17.19
CA PRO A 26 14.43 9.49 16.70
C PRO A 26 14.76 8.71 15.42
N LEU A 27 15.36 9.41 14.46
CA LEU A 27 15.86 8.82 13.23
C LEU A 27 17.38 8.83 13.26
N ALA A 28 18.00 7.68 13.04
CA ALA A 28 19.45 7.60 12.94
C ALA A 28 19.96 8.36 11.71
N GLY A 29 20.93 9.25 11.90
CA GLY A 29 21.48 10.07 10.84
C GLY A 29 22.39 9.33 9.88
N THR A 30 22.86 8.16 10.26
CA THR A 30 23.63 7.25 9.41
C THR A 30 23.02 5.87 9.46
N ALA A 31 23.27 5.07 8.40
CA ALA A 31 22.80 3.69 8.36
C ALA A 31 23.44 2.89 9.51
N VAL A 32 22.59 2.21 10.28
CA VAL A 32 23.04 1.34 11.37
C VAL A 32 23.22 -0.07 10.82
N SER A 33 24.43 -0.62 10.97
CA SER A 33 24.69 -1.99 10.54
C SER A 33 24.10 -2.98 11.55
N ALA A 34 23.41 -3.99 11.07
CA ALA A 34 22.89 -5.05 11.91
C ALA A 34 24.00 -5.89 12.56
N ASP A 35 25.19 -5.88 11.98
CA ASP A 35 26.34 -6.67 12.44
C ASP A 35 27.13 -5.96 13.55
N PHE A 36 26.95 -4.68 13.72
CA PHE A 36 27.69 -3.87 14.69
C PHE A 36 26.70 -3.11 15.58
N PRO A 37 26.41 -3.66 16.77
CA PRO A 37 25.53 -2.96 17.69
C PRO A 37 26.20 -1.69 18.21
N SER A 38 25.87 -0.55 17.64
CA SER A 38 26.29 0.77 18.13
C SER A 38 25.13 1.42 18.87
N PRO A 39 25.40 2.25 19.89
CA PRO A 39 24.33 3.03 20.50
C PRO A 39 23.68 3.93 19.44
N ALA A 40 22.41 3.74 19.20
CA ALA A 40 21.68 4.52 18.18
C ALA A 40 21.70 6.01 18.50
N GLU A 41 21.80 6.39 19.79
CA GLU A 41 21.84 7.78 20.23
C GLU A 41 23.01 8.57 19.63
N GLU A 42 24.12 7.91 19.27
CA GLU A 42 25.27 8.59 18.68
C GLU A 42 25.00 9.08 17.26
N TYR A 43 23.96 8.54 16.60
CA TYR A 43 23.64 8.81 15.21
C TYR A 43 22.30 9.52 15.02
N ILE A 44 21.63 9.91 16.12
CA ILE A 44 20.34 10.59 16.03
C ILE A 44 20.56 12.06 15.67
N GLU A 45 20.06 12.45 14.51
CA GLU A 45 20.13 13.83 14.02
C GLU A 45 18.76 14.52 14.01
N ILE A 46 17.69 13.78 13.73
CA ILE A 46 16.34 14.33 13.58
C ILE A 46 15.33 13.38 14.22
N THR A 47 14.13 13.90 14.43
CA THR A 47 12.98 13.07 14.81
C THR A 47 12.12 12.77 13.58
N LEU A 48 11.41 11.65 13.60
CA LEU A 48 10.55 11.20 12.54
C LEU A 48 9.14 10.97 13.05
N GLY A 49 8.17 11.67 12.48
CA GLY A 49 6.76 11.40 12.69
C GLY A 49 6.26 10.43 11.62
N LEU A 50 5.89 9.21 11.99
CA LEU A 50 5.46 8.20 11.03
C LEU A 50 4.25 8.63 10.21
N ASN A 51 3.28 9.29 10.83
CA ASN A 51 2.11 9.78 10.09
C ASN A 51 2.52 10.77 9.00
N LYS A 52 3.44 11.68 9.30
CA LYS A 52 3.94 12.65 8.32
C LYS A 52 4.74 11.99 7.22
N GLU A 53 5.54 10.98 7.58
CA GLU A 53 6.40 10.28 6.62
C GLU A 53 5.57 9.45 5.63
N LEU A 54 4.58 8.72 6.12
CA LEU A 54 3.83 7.76 5.33
C LEU A 54 2.60 8.37 4.66
N ILE A 55 2.03 9.43 5.22
CA ILE A 55 0.75 10.00 4.77
C ILE A 55 0.99 11.43 4.27
N LYS A 56 1.06 11.56 2.94
CA LYS A 56 1.31 12.85 2.28
C LYS A 56 0.02 13.61 1.98
N HIS A 57 -1.09 12.90 1.81
CA HIS A 57 -2.40 13.48 1.49
C HIS A 57 -3.46 12.95 2.47
N PRO A 58 -3.53 13.50 3.69
CA PRO A 58 -4.41 12.93 4.74
C PRO A 58 -5.87 12.77 4.33
N ALA A 59 -6.43 13.74 3.60
CA ALA A 59 -7.82 13.67 3.16
C ALA A 59 -8.09 12.60 2.09
N ALA A 60 -7.05 12.11 1.43
CA ALA A 60 -7.16 11.13 0.35
C ALA A 60 -6.52 9.79 0.68
N THR A 61 -6.12 9.57 1.93
CA THR A 61 -5.40 8.38 2.34
C THR A 61 -6.30 7.41 3.09
N PHE A 62 -6.18 6.14 2.72
CA PHE A 62 -6.89 5.03 3.36
C PHE A 62 -5.91 3.93 3.71
N TYR A 63 -6.25 3.14 4.73
CA TYR A 63 -5.54 1.92 5.03
C TYR A 63 -6.32 0.73 4.50
N ALA A 64 -5.60 -0.30 4.07
CA ALA A 64 -6.22 -1.55 3.66
C ALA A 64 -5.44 -2.74 4.23
N ARG A 65 -6.15 -3.74 4.72
CA ARG A 65 -5.56 -5.00 5.16
C ARG A 65 -5.71 -6.02 4.05
N VAL A 66 -4.59 -6.65 3.68
CA VAL A 66 -4.56 -7.62 2.59
C VAL A 66 -5.11 -8.98 3.05
N LYS A 67 -5.92 -9.59 2.20
CA LYS A 67 -6.37 -10.96 2.33
C LYS A 67 -5.96 -11.73 1.07
N GLY A 68 -5.29 -12.86 1.26
CA GLY A 68 -4.88 -13.71 0.14
C GLY A 68 -3.49 -13.42 -0.38
N SER A 69 -3.14 -14.02 -1.50
CA SER A 69 -1.77 -14.13 -1.99
C SER A 69 -1.56 -13.69 -3.44
N SER A 70 -2.52 -12.97 -4.04
CA SER A 70 -2.41 -12.59 -5.46
C SER A 70 -1.23 -11.68 -5.78
N MET A 71 -0.64 -11.04 -4.79
CA MET A 71 0.51 -10.12 -4.95
C MET A 71 1.74 -10.57 -4.16
N ILE A 72 1.84 -11.84 -3.82
CA ILE A 72 2.92 -12.33 -2.97
C ILE A 72 4.31 -12.16 -3.61
N GLU A 73 4.42 -12.29 -4.92
CA GLU A 73 5.69 -12.09 -5.63
C GLU A 73 6.12 -10.62 -5.72
N ALA A 74 5.22 -9.69 -5.42
CA ALA A 74 5.54 -8.26 -5.29
C ALA A 74 5.87 -7.87 -3.85
N GLY A 75 6.00 -8.83 -2.94
CA GLY A 75 6.32 -8.59 -1.55
C GLY A 75 5.12 -8.20 -0.70
N ILE A 76 3.91 -8.46 -1.15
CA ILE A 76 2.68 -8.17 -0.43
C ILE A 76 2.07 -9.49 0.04
N ALA A 77 2.03 -9.68 1.35
CA ALA A 77 1.57 -10.90 1.98
C ALA A 77 0.20 -10.73 2.63
N ASP A 78 -0.48 -11.85 2.84
CA ASP A 78 -1.71 -11.88 3.63
C ASP A 78 -1.47 -11.23 5.01
N GLY A 79 -2.36 -10.34 5.41
CA GLY A 79 -2.26 -9.62 6.67
C GLY A 79 -1.48 -8.31 6.63
N ASP A 80 -0.79 -8.00 5.52
CA ASP A 80 -0.08 -6.74 5.38
C ASP A 80 -1.03 -5.55 5.46
N LEU A 81 -0.55 -4.45 6.03
CA LEU A 81 -1.26 -3.18 6.05
C LEU A 81 -0.74 -2.29 4.94
N LEU A 82 -1.64 -1.83 4.11
CA LEU A 82 -1.33 -0.96 2.98
C LEU A 82 -1.75 0.47 3.25
N ILE A 83 -0.93 1.41 2.80
CA ILE A 83 -1.30 2.82 2.76
C ILE A 83 -1.64 3.17 1.32
N ILE A 84 -2.90 3.52 1.09
CA ILE A 84 -3.47 3.80 -0.23
C ILE A 84 -3.72 5.30 -0.32
N ASP A 85 -3.17 5.92 -1.36
CA ASP A 85 -3.31 7.35 -1.60
C ASP A 85 -4.11 7.58 -2.89
N LYS A 86 -5.30 8.14 -2.76
CA LYS A 86 -6.17 8.42 -3.90
C LYS A 86 -5.76 9.66 -4.69
N ALA A 87 -4.88 10.49 -4.14
CA ALA A 87 -4.39 11.69 -4.81
C ALA A 87 -3.25 11.42 -5.79
N LEU A 88 -2.63 10.23 -5.73
CA LEU A 88 -1.57 9.87 -6.66
C LEU A 88 -2.14 9.49 -8.02
N GLU A 89 -1.47 9.94 -9.10
CA GLU A 89 -1.83 9.55 -10.45
C GLU A 89 -1.39 8.12 -10.76
N PRO A 90 -2.27 7.32 -11.41
CA PRO A 90 -1.87 5.99 -11.87
C PRO A 90 -0.73 6.04 -12.88
N LYS A 91 0.28 5.20 -12.67
CA LYS A 91 1.42 5.06 -13.57
C LYS A 91 1.64 3.61 -13.96
N ASN A 92 2.15 3.40 -15.16
CA ASN A 92 2.48 2.07 -15.63
C ASN A 92 3.47 1.39 -14.70
N GLY A 93 3.19 0.17 -14.30
CA GLY A 93 4.03 -0.62 -13.41
C GLY A 93 3.74 -0.45 -11.93
N ASP A 94 2.93 0.54 -11.56
CA ASP A 94 2.57 0.77 -10.17
C ASP A 94 1.45 -0.16 -9.71
N ILE A 95 1.42 -0.42 -8.41
CA ILE A 95 0.38 -1.24 -7.79
C ILE A 95 -0.77 -0.35 -7.36
N ALA A 96 -1.97 -0.76 -7.69
CA ALA A 96 -3.18 0.00 -7.42
C ALA A 96 -4.26 -0.86 -6.79
N VAL A 97 -5.10 -0.20 -6.01
CA VAL A 97 -6.40 -0.75 -5.63
C VAL A 97 -7.36 -0.41 -6.75
N CYS A 98 -7.92 -1.44 -7.36
CA CYS A 98 -8.86 -1.32 -8.47
C CYS A 98 -10.23 -1.83 -8.05
N PHE A 99 -11.25 -1.17 -8.58
CA PHE A 99 -12.62 -1.67 -8.51
C PHE A 99 -12.98 -2.22 -9.88
N ILE A 100 -13.32 -3.49 -9.95
CA ILE A 100 -13.68 -4.15 -11.19
C ILE A 100 -14.90 -5.04 -10.97
N ASP A 101 -15.95 -4.79 -11.77
CA ASP A 101 -17.17 -5.59 -11.78
C ASP A 101 -17.77 -5.85 -10.38
N GLY A 102 -17.76 -4.82 -9.54
CA GLY A 102 -18.36 -4.86 -8.20
C GLY A 102 -17.40 -5.28 -7.09
N GLU A 103 -16.14 -5.57 -7.37
CA GLU A 103 -15.17 -6.02 -6.38
C GLU A 103 -13.90 -5.19 -6.36
N PHE A 104 -13.36 -4.98 -5.17
CA PHE A 104 -12.04 -4.38 -5.01
C PHE A 104 -10.95 -5.44 -5.10
N THR A 105 -9.86 -5.09 -5.76
CA THR A 105 -8.70 -5.95 -5.88
C THR A 105 -7.42 -5.12 -5.90
N LEU A 106 -6.30 -5.76 -5.59
CA LEU A 106 -4.98 -5.15 -5.63
C LEU A 106 -4.20 -5.76 -6.78
N LYS A 107 -3.76 -4.94 -7.73
CA LYS A 107 -3.06 -5.41 -8.93
C LYS A 107 -2.02 -4.40 -9.38
N ARG A 108 -1.02 -4.89 -10.09
CA ARG A 108 -0.08 -4.03 -10.82
C ARG A 108 -0.71 -3.59 -12.13
N LEU A 109 -0.63 -2.32 -12.43
CA LEU A 109 -1.17 -1.76 -13.67
C LEU A 109 -0.17 -1.96 -14.82
N ALA A 110 -0.64 -2.50 -15.93
CA ALA A 110 0.09 -2.48 -17.19
C ALA A 110 -0.71 -1.61 -18.16
N LEU A 111 -0.27 -0.37 -18.32
CA LEU A 111 -0.93 0.61 -19.18
C LEU A 111 -0.30 0.55 -20.56
N LYS A 112 -1.07 0.17 -21.55
CA LYS A 112 -0.67 0.10 -22.96
C LYS A 112 -1.47 1.13 -23.74
N GLU A 113 -1.05 1.46 -24.97
CA GLU A 113 -1.70 2.51 -25.76
C GLU A 113 -3.22 2.35 -25.86
N ASP A 114 -3.69 1.13 -26.10
CA ASP A 114 -5.11 0.86 -26.34
C ASP A 114 -5.78 0.04 -25.24
N SER A 115 -5.05 -0.31 -24.17
CA SER A 115 -5.59 -1.26 -23.22
C SER A 115 -4.94 -1.16 -21.85
N ILE A 116 -5.68 -1.60 -20.85
CA ILE A 116 -5.22 -1.70 -19.47
C ILE A 116 -5.28 -3.18 -19.08
N TYR A 117 -4.18 -3.67 -18.53
CA TYR A 117 -4.12 -5.00 -17.94
C TYR A 117 -3.89 -4.90 -16.46
N LEU A 118 -4.58 -5.72 -15.70
CA LEU A 118 -4.34 -5.90 -14.28
C LEU A 118 -3.48 -7.13 -14.09
N MET A 119 -2.27 -6.93 -13.61
CA MET A 119 -1.26 -7.99 -13.50
C MET A 119 -1.15 -8.45 -12.05
N PRO A 120 -1.45 -9.72 -11.75
CA PRO A 120 -1.14 -10.28 -10.44
C PRO A 120 0.36 -10.55 -10.33
N ALA A 121 0.90 -10.45 -9.12
CA ALA A 121 2.26 -10.88 -8.83
C ALA A 121 2.24 -12.25 -8.11
N ASN A 122 1.61 -13.20 -8.76
CA ASN A 122 1.52 -14.59 -8.31
C ASN A 122 1.22 -15.45 -9.54
N ALA A 123 2.07 -16.44 -9.81
CA ALA A 123 1.97 -17.29 -10.99
C ALA A 123 0.67 -18.12 -11.06
N GLU A 124 -0.01 -18.32 -9.92
CA GLU A 124 -1.29 -19.03 -9.87
C GLU A 124 -2.46 -18.20 -10.40
N PHE A 125 -2.29 -16.90 -10.57
CA PHE A 125 -3.33 -15.99 -11.05
C PHE A 125 -2.98 -15.47 -12.44
N LYS A 126 -4.00 -15.18 -13.24
CA LYS A 126 -3.83 -14.72 -14.62
C LYS A 126 -4.01 -13.22 -14.74
N PRO A 127 -3.31 -12.56 -15.71
CA PRO A 127 -3.59 -11.16 -16.05
C PRO A 127 -5.05 -10.97 -16.48
N ILE A 128 -5.61 -9.82 -16.14
CA ILE A 128 -6.97 -9.45 -16.53
C ILE A 128 -6.90 -8.27 -17.48
N LYS A 129 -7.37 -8.45 -18.70
CA LYS A 129 -7.51 -7.34 -19.65
C LYS A 129 -8.82 -6.62 -19.39
N ILE A 130 -8.76 -5.32 -19.22
CA ILE A 130 -9.94 -4.48 -19.05
C ILE A 130 -10.54 -4.18 -20.41
N THR A 131 -11.84 -4.41 -20.55
CA THR A 131 -12.61 -4.17 -21.77
C THR A 131 -13.73 -3.17 -21.48
N GLU A 132 -14.40 -2.69 -22.53
CA GLU A 132 -15.54 -1.79 -22.40
C GLU A 132 -16.71 -2.39 -21.62
N GLU A 133 -16.77 -3.72 -21.56
CA GLU A 133 -17.81 -4.43 -20.80
C GLU A 133 -17.55 -4.43 -19.29
N ASN A 134 -16.33 -4.12 -18.87
CA ASN A 134 -15.99 -4.07 -17.46
C ASN A 134 -16.40 -2.73 -16.82
N ASP A 135 -16.98 -2.83 -15.64
CA ASP A 135 -17.11 -1.68 -14.73
C ASP A 135 -15.81 -1.55 -13.97
N PHE A 136 -14.97 -0.60 -14.37
CA PHE A 136 -13.60 -0.50 -13.90
C PHE A 136 -13.24 0.90 -13.42
N LEU A 137 -12.56 0.97 -12.29
CA LEU A 137 -12.02 2.20 -11.73
C LEU A 137 -10.71 1.91 -11.00
N VAL A 138 -9.69 2.73 -11.22
CA VAL A 138 -8.53 2.78 -10.34
C VAL A 138 -8.93 3.61 -9.13
N TRP A 139 -9.11 2.95 -7.99
CA TRP A 139 -9.62 3.60 -6.79
C TRP A 139 -8.54 4.37 -6.04
N GLY A 140 -7.34 3.85 -5.97
CA GLY A 140 -6.21 4.51 -5.32
C GLY A 140 -4.91 3.79 -5.60
N MET A 141 -3.80 4.48 -5.36
CA MET A 141 -2.46 3.94 -5.60
C MET A 141 -1.83 3.48 -4.30
N LEU A 142 -1.08 2.37 -4.35
CA LEU A 142 -0.32 1.90 -3.22
C LEU A 142 0.86 2.84 -2.97
N ALA A 143 0.93 3.43 -1.78
CA ALA A 143 2.02 4.29 -1.36
C ALA A 143 3.05 3.55 -0.54
N PHE A 144 2.61 2.78 0.45
CA PHE A 144 3.50 2.01 1.35
C PHE A 144 2.88 0.68 1.73
N ILE A 145 3.75 -0.26 2.05
CA ILE A 145 3.40 -1.57 2.58
C ILE A 145 3.99 -1.68 3.98
N ILE A 146 3.16 -2.01 4.97
CA ILE A 146 3.62 -2.27 6.32
C ILE A 146 3.47 -3.76 6.58
N HIS A 147 4.58 -4.43 6.67
CA HIS A 147 4.66 -5.87 6.89
C HIS A 147 5.22 -6.16 8.27
N LYS A 148 4.54 -7.03 9.02
CA LYS A 148 5.02 -7.47 10.32
C LYS A 148 5.89 -8.71 10.14
N PRO A 149 7.18 -8.66 10.46
CA PRO A 149 8.02 -9.85 10.42
C PRO A 149 7.61 -10.82 11.53
N ARG A 150 7.91 -12.06 11.34
CA ARG A 150 7.64 -13.09 12.34
C ARG A 150 8.81 -13.30 13.26
#